data_9f6b9c2c3d628f6355da4be8732a3d66
#
_entry.id   9f6b9c2c3d628f6355da4be8732a3d66
#
_cell.length_a   1.000
_cell.length_b   1.000
_cell.length_c   1.000
_cell.angle_alpha   90.00
_cell.angle_beta   90.00
_cell.angle_gamma   90.00
#
_symmetry.space_group_name_H-M   'P 1'
#
loop_
_entity.id
_entity.type
_entity.pdbx_description
1 polymer ?
#
loop_
_entity_poly.entity_id
_entity_poly.type
_entity_poly.pdbx_seq_one_letter_code
_entity_poly.pdbx_strand_id
1 'polypeptide(L)'
;MTQKSVFKRIFEYKTTVCFSLFILVIFVLYFLVPKKEKSEWENRYLEQAPKLSVNDLLDGSYMTKYENYINDQIPFRDGFIKIKAVSEAILLKCENNGIAKGKDSYLFTKGEENTAVFDKNIDIISQFIASVDRDVTVAIAPNASGVIKNKVPKGFLMPDQDEKLASLYADKTLLKGARVVDLKGVLSTHEDEYIYYRTDHHWTTLGAYYAYAEISENPVNLNAISSEINEESVEGFLGTLYAKYKGLFVVPDVITYYDIPVEKYCVEENDYSSLLDLEKFSVFDKYGAFMRGNFGRCDIKTKTKNGKSLIVFKDSYANCLIPFLTYDYENITVVDLRYSKESVSELINSNKDADILFLYNFDFVNEDNHFYKLMK
;
A
#
# COMPACT_ATOMS: atom_id res chain seq x y z
N MET A 1 -44.73 18.57 44.11
CA MET A 1 -43.37 18.94 43.69
C MET A 1 -43.48 20.11 42.73
N THR A 2 -42.99 21.26 43.10
CA THR A 2 -43.11 22.46 42.26
C THR A 2 -42.12 22.40 41.11
N GLN A 3 -42.56 22.87 39.93
CA GLN A 3 -41.72 22.95 38.70
C GLN A 3 -40.32 23.55 38.94
N LYS A 4 -40.19 24.49 39.86
CA LYS A 4 -38.92 25.07 40.33
C LYS A 4 -37.95 24.05 40.98
N SER A 5 -38.45 23.01 41.64
CA SER A 5 -37.61 21.99 42.30
C SER A 5 -36.97 21.02 41.29
N VAL A 6 -37.65 20.78 40.16
CA VAL A 6 -37.19 19.92 39.06
C VAL A 6 -36.05 20.63 38.31
N PHE A 7 -36.23 21.91 37.95
CA PHE A 7 -35.18 22.72 37.29
C PHE A 7 -33.92 22.84 38.16
N LYS A 8 -34.05 23.03 39.45
CA LYS A 8 -32.87 23.11 40.35
C LYS A 8 -32.10 21.80 40.40
N ARG A 9 -32.78 20.64 40.42
CA ARG A 9 -32.15 19.32 40.33
C ARG A 9 -31.48 19.07 39.01
N ILE A 10 -32.08 19.47 37.89
CA ILE A 10 -31.46 19.37 36.55
C ILE A 10 -30.14 20.17 36.53
N PHE A 11 -30.07 21.35 37.14
CA PHE A 11 -28.85 22.15 37.24
C PHE A 11 -27.77 21.53 38.13
N GLU A 12 -28.15 20.73 39.16
CA GLU A 12 -27.22 19.97 39.98
C GLU A 12 -26.59 18.80 39.19
N TYR A 13 -27.30 18.22 38.22
CA TYR A 13 -26.85 17.12 37.39
C TYR A 13 -26.55 17.56 35.95
N LYS A 14 -26.18 18.81 35.74
CA LYS A 14 -25.99 19.41 34.38
C LYS A 14 -25.05 18.59 33.51
N THR A 15 -23.96 18.05 34.05
CA THR A 15 -23.03 17.21 33.30
C THR A 15 -23.69 15.92 32.80
N THR A 16 -24.46 15.25 33.68
CA THR A 16 -25.22 14.04 33.33
C THR A 16 -26.30 14.34 32.30
N VAL A 17 -27.01 15.46 32.45
CA VAL A 17 -28.05 15.88 31.48
C VAL A 17 -27.43 16.20 30.11
N CYS A 18 -26.32 16.97 30.06
CA CYS A 18 -25.61 17.27 28.81
C CYS A 18 -25.12 16.01 28.14
N PHE A 19 -24.54 15.09 28.92
CA PHE A 19 -24.05 13.81 28.36
C PHE A 19 -25.20 12.95 27.81
N SER A 20 -26.32 12.85 28.56
CA SER A 20 -27.49 12.09 28.11
C SER A 20 -28.12 12.69 26.86
N LEU A 21 -28.19 14.03 26.77
CA LEU A 21 -28.68 14.74 25.59
C LEU A 21 -27.73 14.50 24.39
N PHE A 22 -26.41 14.55 24.62
CA PHE A 22 -25.45 14.24 23.56
C PHE A 22 -25.63 12.83 22.99
N ILE A 23 -25.76 11.82 23.86
CA ILE A 23 -26.02 10.43 23.44
C ILE A 23 -27.35 10.32 22.67
N LEU A 24 -28.40 10.96 23.18
CA LEU A 24 -29.71 10.97 22.51
C LEU A 24 -29.64 11.62 21.12
N VAL A 25 -28.94 12.73 20.99
CA VAL A 25 -28.74 13.40 19.69
C VAL A 25 -28.00 12.49 18.71
N ILE A 26 -26.90 11.87 19.13
CA ILE A 26 -26.15 10.93 18.28
C ILE A 26 -27.04 9.74 17.88
N PHE A 27 -27.81 9.21 18.84
CA PHE A 27 -28.76 8.10 18.57
C PHE A 27 -29.82 8.48 17.52
N VAL A 28 -30.44 9.65 17.63
CA VAL A 28 -31.43 10.14 16.67
C VAL A 28 -30.78 10.36 15.30
N LEU A 29 -29.61 11.01 15.27
CA LEU A 29 -28.86 11.27 14.03
C LEU A 29 -28.40 9.98 13.34
N TYR A 30 -28.13 8.93 14.09
CA TYR A 30 -27.78 7.62 13.52
C TYR A 30 -28.85 7.08 12.55
N PHE A 31 -30.14 7.36 12.80
CA PHE A 31 -31.24 6.95 11.91
C PHE A 31 -31.53 7.96 10.82
N LEU A 32 -31.18 9.24 11.01
CA LEU A 32 -31.50 10.30 10.06
C LEU A 32 -30.40 10.52 9.02
N VAL A 33 -29.14 10.26 9.37
CA VAL A 33 -27.99 10.46 8.47
C VAL A 33 -27.86 9.26 7.52
N PRO A 34 -27.76 9.50 6.20
CA PRO A 34 -27.53 8.43 5.23
C PRO A 34 -26.25 7.64 5.55
N LYS A 35 -26.34 6.33 5.37
CA LYS A 35 -25.18 5.44 5.54
C LYS A 35 -24.21 5.63 4.37
N LYS A 36 -22.91 5.53 4.67
CA LYS A 36 -21.85 5.67 3.67
C LYS A 36 -21.32 4.28 3.28
N GLU A 37 -21.02 4.08 2.01
CA GLU A 37 -20.41 2.84 1.53
C GLU A 37 -18.89 2.86 1.69
N LYS A 38 -18.28 4.03 1.50
CA LYS A 38 -16.83 4.23 1.55
C LYS A 38 -16.47 5.43 2.42
N SER A 39 -15.39 5.31 3.15
CA SER A 39 -14.69 6.44 3.75
C SER A 39 -13.58 6.87 2.78
N GLU A 40 -13.77 8.00 2.13
CA GLU A 40 -12.73 8.64 1.31
C GLU A 40 -11.48 8.92 2.15
N TRP A 41 -11.70 9.33 3.39
CA TRP A 41 -10.65 9.73 4.33
C TRP A 41 -9.80 8.56 4.84
N GLU A 42 -10.37 7.34 4.90
CA GLU A 42 -9.65 6.11 5.29
C GLU A 42 -9.29 5.24 4.09
N ASN A 43 -9.72 5.64 2.89
CA ASN A 43 -9.59 4.87 1.66
C ASN A 43 -10.01 3.40 1.82
N ARG A 44 -11.15 3.18 2.51
CA ARG A 44 -11.70 1.84 2.71
C ARG A 44 -13.22 1.81 2.61
N TYR A 45 -13.73 0.66 2.28
CA TYR A 45 -15.17 0.42 2.40
C TYR A 45 -15.55 0.35 3.88
N LEU A 46 -16.69 0.95 4.20
CA LEU A 46 -17.28 0.90 5.52
C LEU A 46 -18.20 -0.29 5.63
N GLU A 47 -18.22 -0.91 6.82
CA GLU A 47 -19.11 -2.02 7.09
C GLU A 47 -20.56 -1.63 6.87
N GLN A 48 -21.29 -2.49 6.18
CA GLN A 48 -22.71 -2.34 5.94
C GLN A 48 -23.51 -3.23 6.90
N ALA A 49 -24.81 -2.94 7.05
CA ALA A 49 -25.66 -3.71 7.95
C ALA A 49 -25.57 -5.22 7.65
N PRO A 50 -25.14 -6.04 8.60
CA PRO A 50 -24.97 -7.47 8.37
C PRO A 50 -26.33 -8.11 8.15
N LYS A 51 -26.41 -9.05 7.20
CA LYS A 51 -27.60 -9.88 7.02
C LYS A 51 -27.74 -10.83 8.20
N LEU A 52 -28.96 -10.94 8.72
CA LEU A 52 -29.23 -11.86 9.81
C LEU A 52 -29.01 -13.31 9.35
N SER A 53 -28.14 -14.01 10.03
CA SER A 53 -27.83 -15.42 9.80
C SER A 53 -27.92 -16.18 11.11
N VAL A 54 -28.60 -17.33 11.11
CA VAL A 54 -28.72 -18.17 12.31
C VAL A 54 -27.35 -18.71 12.73
N ASN A 55 -26.50 -19.07 11.78
CA ASN A 55 -25.15 -19.55 12.08
C ASN A 55 -24.30 -18.44 12.74
N ASP A 56 -24.33 -17.22 12.19
CA ASP A 56 -23.61 -16.09 12.75
C ASP A 56 -24.11 -15.69 14.15
N LEU A 57 -25.39 -15.96 14.46
CA LEU A 57 -25.93 -15.73 15.81
C LEU A 57 -25.43 -16.78 16.80
N LEU A 58 -25.36 -18.05 16.36
CA LEU A 58 -24.95 -19.15 17.24
C LEU A 58 -23.45 -19.12 17.54
N ASP A 59 -22.62 -18.71 16.59
CA ASP A 59 -21.16 -18.58 16.77
C ASP A 59 -20.74 -17.21 17.33
N GLY A 60 -21.69 -16.27 17.51
CA GLY A 60 -21.45 -14.92 18.05
C GLY A 60 -20.86 -13.93 17.03
N SER A 61 -20.54 -14.33 15.82
CA SER A 61 -19.92 -13.45 14.82
C SER A 61 -20.84 -12.32 14.35
N TYR A 62 -22.19 -12.52 14.40
CA TYR A 62 -23.17 -11.50 14.07
C TYR A 62 -22.99 -10.23 14.93
N MET A 63 -22.78 -10.40 16.23
CA MET A 63 -22.62 -9.24 17.15
C MET A 63 -21.38 -8.45 16.81
N THR A 64 -20.27 -9.11 16.47
CA THR A 64 -19.03 -8.46 16.04
C THR A 64 -19.22 -7.71 14.71
N LYS A 65 -19.89 -8.33 13.72
CA LYS A 65 -20.21 -7.67 12.45
C LYS A 65 -21.10 -6.45 12.67
N TYR A 66 -22.09 -6.57 13.56
CA TYR A 66 -23.01 -5.48 13.87
C TYR A 66 -22.33 -4.34 14.63
N GLU A 67 -21.43 -4.64 15.55
CA GLU A 67 -20.59 -3.65 16.26
C GLU A 67 -19.72 -2.87 15.27
N ASN A 68 -19.04 -3.57 14.36
CA ASN A 68 -18.24 -2.95 13.31
C ASN A 68 -19.08 -2.03 12.42
N TYR A 69 -20.29 -2.47 12.03
CA TYR A 69 -21.23 -1.65 11.29
C TYR A 69 -21.63 -0.38 12.05
N ILE A 70 -21.98 -0.48 13.34
CA ILE A 70 -22.29 0.71 14.16
C ILE A 70 -21.11 1.64 14.21
N ASN A 71 -19.91 1.12 14.51
CA ASN A 71 -18.69 1.91 14.61
C ASN A 71 -18.35 2.66 13.32
N ASP A 72 -18.61 2.05 12.17
CA ASP A 72 -18.35 2.65 10.87
C ASP A 72 -19.42 3.66 10.43
N GLN A 73 -20.65 3.52 10.90
CA GLN A 73 -21.80 4.33 10.49
C GLN A 73 -22.23 5.39 11.51
N ILE A 74 -21.48 5.56 12.61
CA ILE A 74 -21.81 6.58 13.59
C ILE A 74 -21.70 7.99 12.98
N PRO A 75 -22.70 8.88 13.17
CA PRO A 75 -22.63 10.25 12.69
C PRO A 75 -21.41 10.99 13.20
N PHE A 76 -20.78 11.82 12.34
CA PHE A 76 -19.58 12.59 12.66
C PHE A 76 -18.35 11.77 13.03
N ARG A 77 -18.31 10.49 12.69
CA ARG A 77 -17.21 9.56 12.99
C ARG A 77 -15.82 10.17 12.71
N ASP A 78 -15.63 10.73 11.51
CA ASP A 78 -14.36 11.33 11.11
C ASP A 78 -13.97 12.52 12.03
N GLY A 79 -14.96 13.27 12.52
CA GLY A 79 -14.75 14.34 13.50
C GLY A 79 -14.28 13.81 14.86
N PHE A 80 -14.88 12.73 15.36
CA PHE A 80 -14.45 12.09 16.62
C PHE A 80 -13.05 11.50 16.52
N ILE A 81 -12.70 10.90 15.38
CA ILE A 81 -11.34 10.40 15.13
C ILE A 81 -10.33 11.55 15.13
N LYS A 82 -10.66 12.69 14.50
CA LYS A 82 -9.80 13.89 14.54
C LYS A 82 -9.64 14.42 15.97
N ILE A 83 -10.72 14.54 16.74
CA ILE A 83 -10.66 14.99 18.13
C ILE A 83 -9.78 14.06 18.97
N LYS A 84 -9.91 12.74 18.79
CA LYS A 84 -9.04 11.76 19.42
C LYS A 84 -7.57 12.01 19.07
N ALA A 85 -7.25 12.10 17.78
CA ALA A 85 -5.89 12.31 17.30
C ALA A 85 -5.29 13.63 17.82
N VAL A 86 -6.07 14.72 17.86
CA VAL A 86 -5.66 15.99 18.46
C VAL A 86 -5.40 15.85 19.96
N SER A 87 -6.29 15.19 20.69
CA SER A 87 -6.14 14.97 22.13
C SER A 87 -4.88 14.16 22.45
N GLU A 88 -4.60 13.13 21.67
CA GLU A 88 -3.40 12.31 21.81
C GLU A 88 -2.12 13.11 21.48
N ALA A 89 -2.17 13.97 20.45
CA ALA A 89 -1.07 14.87 20.13
C ALA A 89 -0.78 15.90 21.26
N ILE A 90 -1.83 16.46 21.88
CA ILE A 90 -1.69 17.35 23.06
C ILE A 90 -1.04 16.60 24.22
N LEU A 91 -1.32 15.31 24.39
CA LEU A 91 -0.70 14.44 25.39
C LEU A 91 0.70 13.96 24.98
N LEU A 92 1.28 14.52 23.92
CA LEU A 92 2.60 14.17 23.37
C LEU A 92 2.71 12.69 22.95
N LYS A 93 1.60 12.05 22.61
CA LYS A 93 1.63 10.72 22.03
C LYS A 93 2.09 10.79 20.58
N CYS A 94 3.24 10.15 20.30
CA CYS A 94 3.84 10.16 18.95
C CYS A 94 3.30 9.07 18.02
N GLU A 95 2.44 8.18 18.53
CA GLU A 95 1.84 7.06 17.78
C GLU A 95 0.31 7.20 17.80
N ASN A 96 -0.32 6.90 16.66
CA ASN A 96 -1.77 6.73 16.56
C ASN A 96 -2.10 5.59 15.57
N ASN A 97 -2.96 4.67 16.01
CA ASN A 97 -3.41 3.51 15.20
C ASN A 97 -2.24 2.69 14.59
N GLY A 98 -1.17 2.45 15.34
CA GLY A 98 0.01 1.72 14.89
C GLY A 98 0.92 2.49 13.95
N ILE A 99 0.69 3.80 13.77
CA ILE A 99 1.54 4.67 12.96
C ILE A 99 2.22 5.69 13.85
N ALA A 100 3.54 5.75 13.79
CA ALA A 100 4.34 6.75 14.48
C ALA A 100 4.79 7.85 13.52
N LYS A 101 4.84 9.09 14.05
CA LYS A 101 5.39 10.24 13.36
C LYS A 101 6.87 10.39 13.72
N GLY A 102 7.73 10.27 12.71
CA GLY A 102 9.15 10.52 12.80
C GLY A 102 9.54 11.95 12.45
N LYS A 103 10.81 12.16 12.13
CA LYS A 103 11.34 13.46 11.70
C LYS A 103 10.79 13.83 10.32
N ASP A 104 10.79 15.12 10.02
CA ASP A 104 10.41 15.70 8.74
C ASP A 104 9.03 15.24 8.24
N SER A 105 8.11 14.95 9.18
CA SER A 105 6.76 14.47 8.93
C SER A 105 6.65 13.07 8.32
N TYR A 106 7.73 12.28 8.29
CA TYR A 106 7.63 10.89 7.88
C TYR A 106 6.81 10.07 8.86
N LEU A 107 5.93 9.25 8.33
CA LEU A 107 5.11 8.31 9.07
C LEU A 107 5.64 6.89 8.89
N PHE A 108 5.62 6.11 9.95
CA PHE A 108 6.13 4.74 9.96
C PHE A 108 5.11 3.80 10.58
N THR A 109 4.88 2.67 9.95
CA THR A 109 4.03 1.61 10.51
C THR A 109 4.81 0.86 11.58
N LYS A 110 4.18 0.62 12.72
CA LYS A 110 4.66 -0.35 13.69
C LYS A 110 4.60 -1.72 13.03
N GLY A 111 5.69 -2.44 13.04
CA GLY A 111 5.78 -3.77 12.48
C GLY A 111 6.27 -4.77 13.50
N GLU A 112 5.85 -6.00 13.34
CA GLU A 112 6.39 -7.16 14.04
C GLU A 112 7.11 -8.03 13.01
N GLU A 113 8.23 -8.59 13.39
CA GLU A 113 8.93 -9.55 12.57
C GLU A 113 8.13 -10.86 12.54
N ASN A 114 7.79 -11.32 11.35
CA ASN A 114 7.17 -12.63 11.14
C ASN A 114 8.11 -13.54 10.35
N THR A 115 9.21 -13.91 10.98
CA THR A 115 10.26 -14.75 10.40
C THR A 115 9.70 -16.00 9.72
N ALA A 116 8.72 -16.66 10.33
CA ALA A 116 8.17 -17.90 9.78
C ALA A 116 7.42 -17.69 8.45
N VAL A 117 6.71 -16.57 8.30
CA VAL A 117 6.01 -16.24 7.05
C VAL A 117 7.00 -15.81 5.98
N PHE A 118 7.97 -14.97 6.33
CA PHE A 118 9.02 -14.54 5.42
C PHE A 118 9.78 -15.73 4.84
N ASP A 119 10.31 -16.60 5.70
CA ASP A 119 11.09 -17.77 5.31
C ASP A 119 10.27 -18.73 4.45
N LYS A 120 9.00 -18.97 4.81
CA LYS A 120 8.07 -19.77 4.01
C LYS A 120 7.85 -19.18 2.60
N ASN A 121 7.67 -17.86 2.50
CA ASN A 121 7.42 -17.23 1.22
C ASN A 121 8.67 -17.24 0.33
N ILE A 122 9.87 -17.05 0.90
CA ILE A 122 11.15 -17.22 0.19
C ILE A 122 11.32 -18.65 -0.28
N ASP A 123 10.97 -19.67 0.54
CA ASP A 123 11.02 -21.07 0.14
C ASP A 123 10.10 -21.36 -1.05
N ILE A 124 8.87 -20.85 -1.04
CA ILE A 124 7.94 -20.99 -2.17
C ILE A 124 8.50 -20.34 -3.45
N ILE A 125 9.06 -19.14 -3.35
CA ILE A 125 9.72 -18.46 -4.48
C ILE A 125 10.90 -19.32 -4.97
N SER A 126 11.71 -19.86 -4.08
CA SER A 126 12.83 -20.74 -4.42
C SER A 126 12.39 -22.00 -5.15
N GLN A 127 11.31 -22.65 -4.70
CA GLN A 127 10.73 -23.82 -5.36
C GLN A 127 10.21 -23.48 -6.75
N PHE A 128 9.56 -22.34 -6.90
CA PHE A 128 9.10 -21.84 -8.21
C PHE A 128 10.29 -21.60 -9.16
N ILE A 129 11.35 -20.91 -8.70
CA ILE A 129 12.57 -20.68 -9.50
C ILE A 129 13.15 -22.01 -9.98
N ALA A 130 13.23 -23.02 -9.11
CA ALA A 130 13.74 -24.33 -9.46
C ALA A 130 12.85 -25.10 -10.47
N SER A 131 11.59 -24.70 -10.62
CA SER A 131 10.62 -25.33 -11.53
C SER A 131 10.61 -24.75 -12.94
N VAL A 132 11.25 -23.59 -13.15
CA VAL A 132 11.29 -22.89 -14.44
C VAL A 132 12.70 -22.85 -15.01
N ASP A 133 12.84 -22.99 -16.33
CA ASP A 133 14.12 -22.93 -17.04
C ASP A 133 14.19 -21.60 -17.81
N ARG A 134 14.41 -20.51 -17.06
CA ARG A 134 14.51 -19.16 -17.63
C ARG A 134 15.12 -18.18 -16.63
N ASP A 135 15.45 -17.00 -17.11
CA ASP A 135 16.03 -15.95 -16.29
C ASP A 135 15.00 -15.40 -15.29
N VAL A 136 15.35 -15.49 -14.01
CA VAL A 136 14.52 -14.98 -12.91
C VAL A 136 15.32 -13.92 -12.15
N THR A 137 14.72 -12.76 -11.97
CA THR A 137 15.23 -11.70 -11.10
C THR A 137 14.32 -11.55 -9.88
N VAL A 138 14.92 -11.47 -8.69
CA VAL A 138 14.21 -11.22 -7.44
C VAL A 138 14.69 -9.91 -6.84
N ALA A 139 13.77 -8.98 -6.66
CA ALA A 139 13.99 -7.65 -6.13
C ALA A 139 13.00 -7.39 -4.99
N ILE A 140 13.49 -7.39 -3.74
CA ILE A 140 12.67 -7.08 -2.57
C ILE A 140 12.96 -5.66 -2.13
N ALA A 141 11.97 -4.77 -2.29
CA ALA A 141 12.06 -3.37 -1.93
C ALA A 141 11.99 -3.20 -0.41
N PRO A 142 12.98 -2.57 0.23
CA PRO A 142 12.90 -2.24 1.64
C PRO A 142 11.83 -1.18 1.89
N ASN A 143 11.28 -1.15 3.10
CA ASN A 143 10.44 -0.05 3.55
C ASN A 143 11.28 1.19 3.87
N ALA A 144 10.62 2.35 3.93
CA ALA A 144 11.24 3.61 4.34
C ALA A 144 12.05 3.48 5.64
N SER A 145 11.55 2.73 6.62
CA SER A 145 12.23 2.50 7.90
C SER A 145 13.54 1.74 7.81
N GLY A 146 13.73 0.91 6.79
CA GLY A 146 14.97 0.18 6.54
C GLY A 146 16.04 1.02 5.84
N VAL A 147 15.65 2.11 5.18
CA VAL A 147 16.54 2.99 4.41
C VAL A 147 16.79 4.31 5.14
N ILE A 148 15.73 5.10 5.38
CA ILE A 148 15.84 6.42 6.01
C ILE A 148 15.77 6.33 7.55
N LYS A 149 16.62 5.50 8.15
CA LYS A 149 16.62 5.17 9.59
C LYS A 149 16.75 6.38 10.50
N ASN A 150 17.45 7.42 10.05
CA ASN A 150 17.64 8.67 10.78
C ASN A 150 16.32 9.47 10.99
N LYS A 151 15.26 9.12 10.26
CA LYS A 151 13.92 9.73 10.38
C LYS A 151 13.00 8.95 11.31
N VAL A 152 13.31 7.68 11.62
CA VAL A 152 12.49 6.82 12.47
C VAL A 152 12.51 7.30 13.93
N PRO A 153 11.38 7.32 14.66
CA PRO A 153 11.36 7.65 16.08
C PRO A 153 12.19 6.68 16.91
N LYS A 154 12.95 7.20 17.87
CA LYS A 154 13.76 6.35 18.76
C LYS A 154 12.86 5.40 19.58
N GLY A 155 13.22 4.12 19.61
CA GLY A 155 12.51 3.10 20.36
C GLY A 155 11.19 2.64 19.75
N PHE A 156 10.88 3.06 18.52
CA PHE A 156 9.73 2.55 17.78
C PHE A 156 10.06 1.15 17.24
N LEU A 157 9.19 0.19 17.50
CA LEU A 157 9.40 -1.20 17.07
C LEU A 157 9.13 -1.34 15.58
N MET A 158 10.12 -1.82 14.86
CA MET A 158 10.10 -2.07 13.42
C MET A 158 10.64 -3.47 13.15
N PRO A 159 10.21 -4.15 12.07
CA PRO A 159 10.86 -5.39 11.64
C PRO A 159 12.34 -5.14 11.30
N ASP A 160 13.19 -6.09 11.65
CA ASP A 160 14.61 -6.04 11.26
C ASP A 160 14.77 -6.46 9.81
N GLN A 161 14.54 -5.51 8.90
CA GLN A 161 14.73 -5.72 7.47
C GLN A 161 16.22 -5.94 7.11
N ASP A 162 17.14 -5.45 7.95
CA ASP A 162 18.56 -5.51 7.66
C ASP A 162 19.07 -6.94 7.71
N GLU A 163 18.73 -7.67 8.76
CA GLU A 163 19.13 -9.07 8.93
C GLU A 163 18.55 -9.94 7.83
N LYS A 164 17.24 -9.80 7.56
CA LYS A 164 16.53 -10.61 6.56
C LYS A 164 17.03 -10.37 5.14
N LEU A 165 17.14 -9.11 4.73
CA LEU A 165 17.63 -8.77 3.39
C LEU A 165 19.13 -9.10 3.24
N ALA A 166 19.96 -8.86 4.28
CA ALA A 166 21.35 -9.23 4.24
C ALA A 166 21.54 -10.76 4.09
N SER A 167 20.75 -11.57 4.79
CA SER A 167 20.80 -13.04 4.64
C SER A 167 20.39 -13.48 3.23
N LEU A 168 19.37 -12.85 2.64
CA LEU A 168 18.94 -13.13 1.29
C LEU A 168 20.02 -12.80 0.24
N TYR A 169 20.78 -11.71 0.42
CA TYR A 169 21.84 -11.32 -0.49
C TYR A 169 23.12 -12.15 -0.30
N ALA A 170 23.41 -12.57 0.93
CA ALA A 170 24.61 -13.33 1.26
C ALA A 170 24.50 -14.81 0.90
N ASP A 171 23.36 -15.43 1.11
CA ASP A 171 23.13 -16.84 0.86
C ASP A 171 22.56 -17.10 -0.54
N LYS A 172 23.49 -17.26 -1.49
CA LYS A 172 23.16 -17.59 -2.89
C LYS A 172 22.42 -18.93 -3.08
N THR A 173 22.25 -19.72 -2.02
CA THR A 173 21.54 -21.01 -2.09
C THR A 173 20.06 -20.84 -1.86
N LEU A 174 19.61 -19.80 -1.16
CA LEU A 174 18.20 -19.53 -0.86
C LEU A 174 17.37 -19.34 -2.12
N LEU A 175 17.87 -18.58 -3.09
CA LEU A 175 17.20 -18.32 -4.37
C LEU A 175 18.11 -18.77 -5.54
N LYS A 176 18.58 -20.03 -5.46
CA LYS A 176 19.49 -20.57 -6.45
C LYS A 176 18.86 -20.57 -7.83
N GLY A 177 19.54 -19.99 -8.80
CA GLY A 177 19.08 -19.85 -10.17
C GLY A 177 18.50 -18.49 -10.50
N ALA A 178 18.29 -17.60 -9.50
CA ALA A 178 17.85 -16.24 -9.72
C ALA A 178 18.98 -15.23 -9.55
N ARG A 179 18.85 -14.09 -10.23
CA ARG A 179 19.57 -12.86 -9.93
C ARG A 179 18.86 -12.14 -8.78
N VAL A 180 19.48 -12.06 -7.61
CA VAL A 180 18.94 -11.32 -6.47
C VAL A 180 19.53 -9.90 -6.49
N VAL A 181 18.66 -8.89 -6.48
CA VAL A 181 19.03 -7.47 -6.59
C VAL A 181 19.04 -6.82 -5.21
N ASP A 182 20.17 -6.20 -4.83
CA ASP A 182 20.30 -5.47 -3.55
C ASP A 182 19.69 -4.05 -3.64
N LEU A 183 18.35 -3.98 -3.65
CA LEU A 183 17.65 -2.70 -3.64
C LEU A 183 17.91 -1.89 -2.37
N LYS A 184 18.19 -2.56 -1.24
CA LYS A 184 18.49 -1.85 0.00
C LYS A 184 19.82 -1.13 -0.07
N GLY A 185 20.85 -1.77 -0.59
CA GLY A 185 22.17 -1.14 -0.79
C GLY A 185 22.05 0.11 -1.65
N VAL A 186 21.40 -0.01 -2.81
CA VAL A 186 21.21 1.11 -3.75
C VAL A 186 20.41 2.25 -3.11
N LEU A 187 19.22 1.98 -2.58
CA LEU A 187 18.38 3.03 -2.00
C LEU A 187 19.03 3.71 -0.79
N SER A 188 19.86 3.00 -0.03
CA SER A 188 20.59 3.59 1.10
C SER A 188 21.65 4.61 0.66
N THR A 189 22.16 4.55 -0.57
CA THR A 189 23.05 5.58 -1.11
C THR A 189 22.34 6.89 -1.44
N HIS A 190 21.00 6.86 -1.47
CA HIS A 190 20.12 7.99 -1.76
C HIS A 190 19.23 8.38 -0.57
N GLU A 191 19.58 7.98 0.67
CA GLU A 191 18.76 8.20 1.87
C GLU A 191 18.47 9.66 2.21
N ASP A 192 19.30 10.58 1.70
CA ASP A 192 19.13 12.03 1.87
C ASP A 192 18.20 12.65 0.83
N GLU A 193 17.79 11.90 -0.20
CA GLU A 193 16.87 12.33 -1.25
C GLU A 193 15.43 11.98 -0.91
N TYR A 194 14.48 12.56 -1.66
CA TYR A 194 13.05 12.30 -1.46
C TYR A 194 12.62 11.02 -2.20
N ILE A 195 13.13 9.88 -1.75
CA ILE A 195 12.90 8.56 -2.36
C ILE A 195 11.75 7.77 -1.74
N TYR A 196 11.19 8.22 -0.62
CA TYR A 196 9.97 7.68 -0.01
C TYR A 196 8.99 8.79 0.29
N TYR A 197 7.67 8.49 0.15
CA TYR A 197 6.64 9.40 0.61
C TYR A 197 6.65 9.51 2.13
N ARG A 198 6.29 10.68 2.65
CA ARG A 198 6.19 10.93 4.11
C ARG A 198 4.93 10.32 4.70
N THR A 199 3.84 10.35 3.94
CA THR A 199 2.48 10.05 4.41
C THR A 199 1.93 8.76 3.84
N ASP A 200 2.70 8.10 2.98
CA ASP A 200 2.37 6.82 2.35
C ASP A 200 3.47 5.79 2.56
N HIS A 201 3.14 4.52 2.42
CA HIS A 201 4.10 3.43 2.63
C HIS A 201 4.98 3.15 1.42
N HIS A 202 4.69 3.72 0.26
CA HIS A 202 5.46 3.49 -0.96
C HIS A 202 6.71 4.39 -1.06
N TRP A 203 7.62 3.98 -1.91
CA TRP A 203 8.65 4.86 -2.45
C TRP A 203 8.05 5.90 -3.40
N THR A 204 8.80 6.97 -3.68
CA THR A 204 8.46 7.94 -4.72
C THR A 204 8.83 7.38 -6.10
N THR A 205 8.43 8.06 -7.16
CA THR A 205 8.86 7.74 -8.53
C THR A 205 10.38 7.80 -8.68
N LEU A 206 11.06 8.69 -7.95
CA LEU A 206 12.53 8.75 -7.92
C LEU A 206 13.13 7.50 -7.26
N GLY A 207 12.59 7.06 -6.11
CA GLY A 207 13.03 5.82 -5.47
C GLY A 207 12.80 4.60 -6.35
N ALA A 208 11.63 4.55 -7.03
CA ALA A 208 11.32 3.52 -8.01
C ALA A 208 12.28 3.54 -9.22
N TYR A 209 12.69 4.73 -9.68
CA TYR A 209 13.67 4.85 -10.75
C TYR A 209 15.05 4.29 -10.34
N TYR A 210 15.54 4.58 -9.13
CA TYR A 210 16.80 4.00 -8.66
C TYR A 210 16.73 2.47 -8.57
N ALA A 211 15.59 1.93 -8.14
CA ALA A 211 15.36 0.49 -8.15
C ALA A 211 15.32 -0.07 -9.58
N TYR A 212 14.67 0.60 -10.52
CA TYR A 212 14.68 0.23 -11.94
C TYR A 212 16.11 0.23 -12.51
N ALA A 213 16.90 1.27 -12.22
CA ALA A 213 18.25 1.38 -12.71
C ALA A 213 19.16 0.22 -12.25
N GLU A 214 18.88 -0.36 -11.09
CA GLU A 214 19.62 -1.54 -10.60
C GLU A 214 19.06 -2.86 -11.15
N ILE A 215 17.74 -2.92 -11.42
CA ILE A 215 17.09 -4.09 -12.00
C ILE A 215 17.45 -4.23 -13.48
N SER A 216 17.44 -3.14 -14.24
CA SER A 216 17.72 -3.11 -15.67
C SER A 216 19.20 -3.37 -15.95
N GLU A 217 19.48 -4.12 -17.02
CA GLU A 217 20.86 -4.28 -17.52
C GLU A 217 21.38 -3.03 -18.26
N ASN A 218 20.45 -2.27 -18.86
CA ASN A 218 20.77 -1.08 -19.65
C ASN A 218 19.78 0.06 -19.35
N PRO A 219 19.78 0.60 -18.11
CA PRO A 219 18.79 1.55 -17.68
C PRO A 219 18.83 2.85 -18.50
N VAL A 220 17.68 3.32 -18.91
CA VAL A 220 17.55 4.63 -19.54
C VAL A 220 17.77 5.71 -18.47
N ASN A 221 18.61 6.70 -18.79
CA ASN A 221 18.90 7.79 -17.85
C ASN A 221 17.65 8.66 -17.61
N LEU A 222 17.39 9.02 -16.36
CA LEU A 222 16.22 9.82 -16.00
C LEU A 222 16.16 11.17 -16.74
N ASN A 223 17.30 11.82 -16.95
CA ASN A 223 17.34 13.06 -17.72
C ASN A 223 16.98 12.85 -19.21
N ALA A 224 17.27 11.69 -19.78
CA ALA A 224 16.83 11.36 -21.14
C ALA A 224 15.31 11.19 -21.16
N ILE A 225 14.74 10.48 -20.18
CA ILE A 225 13.29 10.35 -20.03
C ILE A 225 12.64 11.73 -19.88
N SER A 226 13.15 12.58 -18.99
CA SER A 226 12.62 13.93 -18.76
C SER A 226 12.75 14.86 -19.96
N SER A 227 13.69 14.59 -20.88
CA SER A 227 13.84 15.36 -22.10
C SER A 227 12.84 14.97 -23.20
N GLU A 228 12.33 13.75 -23.16
CA GLU A 228 11.35 13.22 -24.12
C GLU A 228 9.91 13.35 -23.59
N ILE A 229 9.74 13.19 -22.27
CA ILE A 229 8.45 13.18 -21.60
C ILE A 229 8.53 14.16 -20.44
N ASN A 230 7.61 15.12 -20.38
CA ASN A 230 7.57 16.08 -19.30
C ASN A 230 7.41 15.38 -17.95
N GLU A 231 8.20 15.82 -16.98
CA GLU A 231 7.95 15.52 -15.59
C GLU A 231 6.76 16.31 -15.10
N GLU A 232 5.75 15.62 -14.62
CA GLU A 232 4.54 16.22 -14.06
C GLU A 232 4.47 15.95 -12.55
N SER A 233 3.79 16.82 -11.82
CA SER A 233 3.64 16.64 -10.38
C SER A 233 2.25 17.00 -9.87
N VAL A 234 1.83 16.32 -8.79
CA VAL A 234 0.56 16.55 -8.09
C VAL A 234 0.84 16.76 -6.61
N GLU A 235 0.49 17.92 -6.12
CA GLU A 235 0.63 18.30 -4.71
C GLU A 235 -0.51 17.77 -3.83
N GLY A 236 -0.30 17.85 -2.52
CA GLY A 236 -1.34 17.58 -1.53
C GLY A 236 -1.68 16.09 -1.39
N PHE A 237 -0.75 15.20 -1.67
CA PHE A 237 -0.95 13.78 -1.44
C PHE A 237 -0.84 13.44 0.04
N LEU A 238 -1.89 12.84 0.58
CA LEU A 238 -1.95 12.27 1.92
C LEU A 238 -2.27 10.79 1.77
N GLY A 239 -1.27 9.94 1.96
CA GLY A 239 -1.36 8.53 1.64
C GLY A 239 -1.97 7.65 2.74
N THR A 240 -1.75 6.34 2.59
CA THR A 240 -2.35 5.30 3.44
C THR A 240 -1.89 5.36 4.89
N LEU A 241 -0.65 5.80 5.15
CA LEU A 241 -0.15 5.97 6.52
C LEU A 241 -0.87 7.13 7.21
N TYR A 242 -1.09 8.24 6.49
CA TYR A 242 -1.86 9.35 7.03
C TYR A 242 -3.32 8.97 7.26
N ALA A 243 -3.92 8.18 6.38
CA ALA A 243 -5.29 7.69 6.54
C ALA A 243 -5.50 6.92 7.85
N LYS A 244 -4.46 6.27 8.36
CA LYS A 244 -4.44 5.59 9.67
C LYS A 244 -4.04 6.56 10.80
N TYR A 245 -2.98 7.35 10.61
CA TYR A 245 -2.42 8.24 11.62
C TYR A 245 -3.37 9.37 12.00
N LYS A 246 -3.92 10.10 11.02
CA LYS A 246 -4.86 11.24 11.18
C LYS A 246 -4.42 12.32 12.17
N GLY A 247 -3.14 12.36 12.50
CA GLY A 247 -2.57 13.33 13.43
C GLY A 247 -2.34 14.70 12.80
N LEU A 248 -1.92 15.65 13.64
CA LEU A 248 -1.66 17.03 13.24
C LEU A 248 -0.23 17.22 12.72
N PHE A 249 -0.03 18.35 12.04
CA PHE A 249 1.29 18.83 11.62
C PHE A 249 2.03 17.85 10.72
N VAL A 250 1.33 17.25 9.78
CA VAL A 250 1.90 16.41 8.73
C VAL A 250 2.01 17.22 7.45
N VAL A 251 3.16 17.15 6.81
CA VAL A 251 3.40 17.80 5.50
C VAL A 251 2.91 16.85 4.42
N PRO A 252 1.94 17.27 3.58
CA PRO A 252 1.52 16.48 2.44
C PRO A 252 2.68 16.21 1.48
N ASP A 253 2.58 15.10 0.75
CA ASP A 253 3.53 14.70 -0.26
C ASP A 253 3.23 15.32 -1.63
N VAL A 254 4.23 15.25 -2.50
CA VAL A 254 4.11 15.54 -3.93
C VAL A 254 4.35 14.24 -4.69
N ILE A 255 3.42 13.86 -5.56
CA ILE A 255 3.62 12.76 -6.50
C ILE A 255 4.21 13.34 -7.78
N THR A 256 5.40 12.89 -8.14
CA THR A 256 6.00 13.12 -9.46
C THR A 256 5.75 11.91 -10.33
N TYR A 257 5.43 12.13 -11.62
CA TYR A 257 5.17 11.05 -12.56
C TYR A 257 5.61 11.40 -13.99
N TYR A 258 5.82 10.36 -14.78
CA TYR A 258 6.09 10.41 -16.22
C TYR A 258 5.01 9.59 -16.92
N ASP A 259 4.24 10.20 -17.83
CA ASP A 259 3.25 9.48 -18.62
C ASP A 259 3.93 8.82 -19.84
N ILE A 260 4.68 7.75 -19.55
CA ILE A 260 5.42 6.99 -20.56
C ILE A 260 4.43 6.29 -21.49
N PRO A 261 4.40 6.64 -22.79
CA PRO A 261 3.39 6.14 -23.69
C PRO A 261 3.66 4.68 -24.11
N VAL A 262 2.61 3.87 -24.12
CA VAL A 262 2.63 2.48 -24.57
C VAL A 262 1.78 2.30 -25.84
N GLU A 263 1.98 1.21 -26.58
CA GLU A 263 1.10 0.88 -27.70
C GLU A 263 -0.27 0.43 -27.21
N LYS A 264 -0.26 -0.38 -26.16
CA LYS A 264 -1.48 -0.94 -25.58
C LYS A 264 -1.24 -1.33 -24.12
N TYR A 265 -2.17 -1.00 -23.26
CA TYR A 265 -2.28 -1.50 -21.91
C TYR A 265 -3.65 -2.12 -21.69
N CYS A 266 -3.69 -3.43 -21.55
CA CYS A 266 -4.91 -4.19 -21.36
C CYS A 266 -5.10 -4.53 -19.89
N VAL A 267 -6.24 -4.10 -19.34
CA VAL A 267 -6.64 -4.37 -17.96
C VAL A 267 -8.07 -4.88 -17.98
N GLU A 268 -8.27 -6.10 -17.46
CA GLU A 268 -9.55 -6.79 -17.57
C GLU A 268 -9.99 -6.86 -19.04
N GLU A 269 -11.08 -6.22 -19.45
CA GLU A 269 -11.57 -6.21 -20.83
C GLU A 269 -11.35 -4.84 -21.51
N ASN A 270 -10.58 -3.93 -20.89
CA ASN A 270 -10.38 -2.57 -21.37
C ASN A 270 -8.96 -2.36 -21.87
N ASP A 271 -8.84 -1.62 -22.97
CA ASP A 271 -7.57 -1.23 -23.59
C ASP A 271 -7.31 0.27 -23.39
N TYR A 272 -6.08 0.61 -23.00
CA TYR A 272 -5.63 1.97 -22.77
C TYR A 272 -4.31 2.21 -23.51
N SER A 273 -3.99 3.49 -23.77
CA SER A 273 -2.71 3.93 -24.33
C SER A 273 -1.77 4.53 -23.27
N SER A 274 -2.21 4.62 -22.04
CA SER A 274 -1.44 5.09 -20.88
C SER A 274 -1.59 4.14 -19.70
N LEU A 275 -0.50 3.93 -18.97
CA LEU A 275 -0.48 3.16 -17.73
C LEU A 275 -1.11 3.94 -16.56
N LEU A 276 -1.31 5.26 -16.74
CA LEU A 276 -1.82 6.14 -15.70
C LEU A 276 -3.33 6.34 -15.81
N ASP A 277 -3.97 6.51 -14.67
CA ASP A 277 -5.32 7.04 -14.53
C ASP A 277 -5.25 8.44 -13.91
N LEU A 278 -5.16 9.46 -14.76
CA LEU A 278 -4.98 10.84 -14.31
C LEU A 278 -6.15 11.37 -13.46
N GLU A 279 -7.36 10.81 -13.61
CA GLU A 279 -8.52 11.20 -12.81
C GLU A 279 -8.31 10.85 -11.32
N LYS A 280 -7.56 9.81 -11.03
CA LYS A 280 -7.25 9.41 -9.64
C LYS A 280 -6.35 10.39 -8.91
N PHE A 281 -5.67 11.27 -9.59
CA PHE A 281 -4.94 12.35 -8.93
C PHE A 281 -5.86 13.39 -8.26
N SER A 282 -7.14 13.42 -8.60
CA SER A 282 -8.15 14.28 -7.97
C SER A 282 -8.82 13.68 -6.73
N VAL A 283 -8.64 12.37 -6.47
CA VAL A 283 -9.21 11.68 -5.31
C VAL A 283 -8.19 11.53 -4.18
N PHE A 284 -8.62 10.98 -3.04
CA PHE A 284 -7.73 10.79 -1.89
C PHE A 284 -6.58 9.82 -2.20
N ASP A 285 -6.88 8.66 -2.79
CA ASP A 285 -5.89 7.66 -3.19
C ASP A 285 -5.23 8.01 -4.52
N LYS A 286 -4.37 9.04 -4.46
CA LYS A 286 -3.66 9.52 -5.65
C LYS A 286 -2.65 8.51 -6.20
N TYR A 287 -2.04 7.67 -5.32
CA TYR A 287 -1.10 6.64 -5.76
C TYR A 287 -1.75 5.57 -6.64
N GLY A 288 -3.05 5.34 -6.47
CA GLY A 288 -3.83 4.48 -7.36
C GLY A 288 -3.88 4.93 -8.82
N ALA A 289 -3.35 6.11 -9.17
CA ALA A 289 -3.18 6.55 -10.56
C ALA A 289 -2.18 5.65 -11.32
N PHE A 290 -1.12 5.20 -10.65
CA PHE A 290 -0.13 4.30 -11.24
C PHE A 290 -0.75 2.95 -11.57
N MET A 291 -0.49 2.45 -12.78
CA MET A 291 -1.07 1.20 -13.31
C MET A 291 -2.60 1.14 -13.24
N ARG A 292 -3.27 2.31 -13.11
CA ARG A 292 -4.74 2.43 -12.95
C ARG A 292 -5.26 1.70 -11.70
N GLY A 293 -4.36 1.22 -10.83
CA GLY A 293 -4.64 0.45 -9.61
C GLY A 293 -3.98 -0.93 -9.58
N ASN A 294 -4.58 -1.86 -8.84
CA ASN A 294 -4.09 -3.23 -8.71
C ASN A 294 -5.10 -4.20 -9.31
N PHE A 295 -4.65 -5.04 -10.22
CA PHE A 295 -5.44 -6.04 -10.94
C PHE A 295 -4.75 -7.39 -10.90
N GLY A 296 -5.51 -8.46 -11.07
CA GLY A 296 -4.97 -9.83 -11.07
C GLY A 296 -3.99 -10.08 -12.21
N ARG A 297 -4.28 -9.52 -13.38
CA ARG A 297 -3.43 -9.54 -14.55
C ARG A 297 -3.60 -8.26 -15.36
N CYS A 298 -2.49 -7.76 -15.90
CA CYS A 298 -2.46 -6.70 -16.90
C CYS A 298 -1.41 -7.05 -17.96
N ASP A 299 -1.69 -6.73 -19.21
CA ASP A 299 -0.76 -6.96 -20.33
C ASP A 299 -0.42 -5.62 -20.98
N ILE A 300 0.88 -5.36 -21.15
CA ILE A 300 1.40 -4.13 -21.74
C ILE A 300 2.14 -4.48 -23.01
N LYS A 301 1.75 -3.86 -24.12
CA LYS A 301 2.55 -3.79 -25.34
C LYS A 301 3.20 -2.43 -25.41
N THR A 302 4.51 -2.41 -25.36
CA THR A 302 5.31 -1.19 -25.30
C THR A 302 5.64 -0.66 -26.70
N LYS A 303 6.27 0.50 -26.77
CA LYS A 303 6.83 1.03 -28.04
C LYS A 303 8.20 0.44 -28.38
N THR A 304 8.86 -0.19 -27.44
CA THR A 304 10.14 -0.90 -27.63
C THR A 304 9.94 -2.10 -28.55
N LYS A 305 10.87 -2.29 -29.51
CA LYS A 305 10.80 -3.35 -30.53
C LYS A 305 12.06 -4.20 -30.49
N ASN A 306 12.21 -5.01 -29.47
CA ASN A 306 13.39 -5.84 -29.27
C ASN A 306 13.08 -7.34 -29.12
N GLY A 307 11.80 -7.72 -29.17
CA GLY A 307 11.34 -9.11 -29.03
C GLY A 307 11.38 -9.64 -27.60
N LYS A 308 11.86 -8.84 -26.61
CA LYS A 308 11.94 -9.28 -25.22
C LYS A 308 10.57 -9.22 -24.55
N SER A 309 10.28 -10.22 -23.72
CA SER A 309 9.04 -10.30 -22.93
C SER A 309 9.39 -10.48 -21.44
N LEU A 310 8.55 -9.93 -20.57
CA LEU A 310 8.73 -9.99 -19.13
C LEU A 310 7.41 -10.38 -18.44
N ILE A 311 7.48 -11.25 -17.45
CA ILE A 311 6.41 -11.48 -16.48
C ILE A 311 6.83 -10.85 -15.15
N VAL A 312 6.02 -9.94 -14.61
CA VAL A 312 6.26 -9.30 -13.31
C VAL A 312 5.27 -9.80 -12.28
N PHE A 313 5.73 -10.56 -11.30
CA PHE A 313 4.98 -10.84 -10.09
C PHE A 313 5.21 -9.74 -9.07
N LYS A 314 4.15 -9.10 -8.59
CA LYS A 314 4.30 -7.83 -7.88
C LYS A 314 3.28 -7.61 -6.77
N ASP A 315 3.59 -6.62 -5.91
CA ASP A 315 2.63 -5.86 -5.11
C ASP A 315 2.53 -4.40 -5.63
N SER A 316 1.89 -3.51 -4.86
CA SER A 316 1.68 -2.12 -5.27
C SER A 316 2.95 -1.27 -5.37
N TYR A 317 4.07 -1.69 -4.78
CA TYR A 317 5.34 -0.97 -4.92
C TYR A 317 5.81 -0.90 -6.38
N ALA A 318 5.58 -1.95 -7.14
CA ALA A 318 5.96 -1.99 -8.54
C ALA A 318 5.20 -1.01 -9.44
N ASN A 319 4.03 -0.51 -9.00
CA ASN A 319 3.15 0.27 -9.88
C ASN A 319 3.82 1.52 -10.48
N CYS A 320 4.62 2.25 -9.71
CA CYS A 320 5.35 3.43 -10.22
C CYS A 320 6.70 3.08 -10.88
N LEU A 321 7.18 1.81 -10.74
CA LEU A 321 8.40 1.34 -11.40
C LEU A 321 8.14 0.75 -12.79
N ILE A 322 7.03 0.01 -12.96
CA ILE A 322 6.68 -0.68 -14.22
C ILE A 322 6.75 0.23 -15.45
N PRO A 323 6.35 1.51 -15.41
CA PRO A 323 6.51 2.40 -16.54
C PRO A 323 7.95 2.46 -17.08
N PHE A 324 8.97 2.41 -16.23
CA PHE A 324 10.37 2.42 -16.67
C PHE A 324 10.79 1.12 -17.38
N LEU A 325 10.22 -0.04 -16.98
CA LEU A 325 10.50 -1.32 -17.65
C LEU A 325 10.04 -1.36 -19.11
N THR A 326 9.18 -0.42 -19.52
CA THR A 326 8.73 -0.32 -20.92
C THR A 326 9.84 0.06 -21.90
N TYR A 327 10.97 0.57 -21.41
CA TYR A 327 12.17 0.82 -22.22
C TYR A 327 12.97 -0.45 -22.48
N ASP A 328 12.85 -1.47 -21.64
CA ASP A 328 13.65 -2.69 -21.71
C ASP A 328 12.93 -3.85 -22.44
N TYR A 329 11.61 -3.87 -22.41
CA TYR A 329 10.80 -5.00 -22.89
C TYR A 329 9.72 -4.56 -23.87
N GLU A 330 9.50 -5.37 -24.91
CA GLU A 330 8.41 -5.17 -25.87
C GLU A 330 7.05 -5.55 -25.29
N ASN A 331 6.99 -6.66 -24.54
CA ASN A 331 5.77 -7.14 -23.92
C ASN A 331 6.00 -7.36 -22.42
N ILE A 332 5.07 -6.87 -21.59
CA ILE A 332 5.14 -7.04 -20.15
C ILE A 332 3.78 -7.56 -19.65
N THR A 333 3.79 -8.74 -19.02
CA THR A 333 2.63 -9.26 -18.30
C THR A 333 2.82 -9.02 -16.81
N VAL A 334 1.90 -8.31 -16.18
CA VAL A 334 1.96 -7.96 -14.76
C VAL A 334 0.94 -8.78 -14.00
N VAL A 335 1.36 -9.43 -12.93
CA VAL A 335 0.53 -10.33 -12.11
C VAL A 335 0.60 -9.94 -10.63
N ASP A 336 -0.55 -9.64 -10.06
CA ASP A 336 -0.69 -9.47 -8.62
C ASP A 336 -1.41 -10.70 -8.04
N LEU A 337 -0.67 -11.52 -7.32
CA LEU A 337 -1.17 -12.79 -6.79
C LEU A 337 -2.37 -12.65 -5.85
N ARG A 338 -2.57 -11.49 -5.22
CA ARG A 338 -3.74 -11.22 -4.36
C ARG A 338 -5.04 -11.33 -5.14
N TYR A 339 -5.04 -10.80 -6.36
CA TYR A 339 -6.22 -10.64 -7.20
C TYR A 339 -6.28 -11.65 -8.34
N SER A 340 -5.13 -12.24 -8.75
CA SER A 340 -5.10 -13.22 -9.83
C SER A 340 -5.89 -14.49 -9.49
N LYS A 341 -6.67 -14.94 -10.46
CA LYS A 341 -7.42 -16.21 -10.44
C LYS A 341 -6.86 -17.21 -11.44
N GLU A 342 -5.90 -16.79 -12.26
CA GLU A 342 -5.30 -17.63 -13.30
C GLU A 342 -4.30 -18.60 -12.71
N SER A 343 -4.11 -19.74 -13.39
CA SER A 343 -3.02 -20.67 -13.11
C SER A 343 -1.69 -20.06 -13.51
N VAL A 344 -0.76 -19.97 -12.57
CA VAL A 344 0.59 -19.48 -12.85
C VAL A 344 1.32 -20.43 -13.80
N SER A 345 1.11 -21.74 -13.69
CA SER A 345 1.72 -22.71 -14.60
C SER A 345 1.25 -22.54 -16.04
N GLU A 346 -0.03 -22.23 -16.27
CA GLU A 346 -0.55 -21.93 -17.62
C GLU A 346 0.01 -20.64 -18.16
N LEU A 347 0.09 -19.60 -17.34
CA LEU A 347 0.70 -18.31 -17.70
C LEU A 347 2.16 -18.51 -18.15
N ILE A 348 2.95 -19.23 -17.37
CA ILE A 348 4.35 -19.52 -17.67
C ILE A 348 4.49 -20.31 -18.97
N ASN A 349 3.65 -21.31 -19.19
CA ASN A 349 3.68 -22.15 -20.39
C ASN A 349 3.26 -21.36 -21.66
N SER A 350 2.39 -20.35 -21.49
CA SER A 350 1.95 -19.50 -22.61
C SER A 350 2.98 -18.46 -23.00
N ASN A 351 3.95 -18.14 -22.13
CA ASN A 351 4.97 -17.10 -22.31
C ASN A 351 6.38 -17.69 -22.17
N LYS A 352 6.72 -18.68 -23.00
CA LYS A 352 7.92 -19.53 -22.84
C LYS A 352 9.25 -18.76 -22.86
N ASP A 353 9.32 -17.65 -23.59
CA ASP A 353 10.55 -16.88 -23.79
C ASP A 353 10.59 -15.62 -22.91
N ALA A 354 9.65 -15.46 -21.97
CA ALA A 354 9.62 -14.30 -21.08
C ALA A 354 10.54 -14.46 -19.89
N ASP A 355 11.33 -13.43 -19.59
CA ASP A 355 12.02 -13.29 -18.30
C ASP A 355 11.01 -13.15 -17.15
N ILE A 356 11.44 -13.40 -15.94
CA ILE A 356 10.56 -13.30 -14.77
C ILE A 356 11.18 -12.33 -13.76
N LEU A 357 10.37 -11.37 -13.30
CA LEU A 357 10.72 -10.45 -12.22
C LEU A 357 9.76 -10.62 -11.03
N PHE A 358 10.30 -10.94 -9.88
CA PHE A 358 9.62 -10.79 -8.60
C PHE A 358 9.96 -9.43 -8.01
N LEU A 359 8.99 -8.52 -7.93
CA LEU A 359 9.15 -7.19 -7.35
C LEU A 359 8.13 -6.96 -6.26
N TYR A 360 8.55 -7.16 -5.04
CA TYR A 360 7.71 -7.08 -3.85
C TYR A 360 8.32 -6.17 -2.79
N ASN A 361 7.47 -5.54 -2.00
CA ASN A 361 7.90 -4.87 -0.78
C ASN A 361 8.23 -5.89 0.33
N PHE A 362 9.11 -5.51 1.24
CA PHE A 362 9.51 -6.36 2.37
C PHE A 362 8.30 -6.81 3.22
N ASP A 363 7.40 -5.88 3.60
CA ASP A 363 6.24 -6.22 4.43
C ASP A 363 5.33 -7.22 3.72
N PHE A 364 5.21 -7.12 2.39
CA PHE A 364 4.42 -8.07 1.63
C PHE A 364 5.00 -9.50 1.75
N VAL A 365 6.30 -9.66 1.60
CA VAL A 365 6.95 -10.97 1.77
C VAL A 365 6.85 -11.46 3.22
N ASN A 366 6.87 -10.55 4.19
CA ASN A 366 6.81 -10.85 5.62
C ASN A 366 5.41 -11.21 6.13
N GLU A 367 4.34 -10.84 5.42
CA GLU A 367 2.96 -10.95 5.93
C GLU A 367 1.99 -11.70 5.01
N ASP A 368 2.22 -11.69 3.69
CA ASP A 368 1.25 -12.15 2.70
C ASP A 368 1.21 -13.67 2.59
N ASN A 369 0.01 -14.18 2.29
CA ASN A 369 -0.25 -15.63 2.18
C ASN A 369 -0.47 -16.12 0.74
N HIS A 370 -0.38 -15.23 -0.28
CA HIS A 370 -0.79 -15.59 -1.65
C HIS A 370 0.31 -16.25 -2.48
N PHE A 371 1.57 -16.29 -2.00
CA PHE A 371 2.69 -16.92 -2.74
C PHE A 371 2.45 -18.40 -3.09
N TYR A 372 1.62 -19.14 -2.33
CA TYR A 372 1.24 -20.52 -2.68
C TYR A 372 0.64 -20.67 -4.08
N LYS A 373 0.11 -19.58 -4.66
CA LYS A 373 -0.44 -19.57 -6.03
C LYS A 373 0.64 -19.77 -7.10
N LEU A 374 1.91 -19.52 -6.79
CA LEU A 374 3.04 -19.79 -7.68
C LEU A 374 3.16 -21.28 -8.00
N MET A 375 2.64 -22.15 -7.15
CA MET A 375 2.73 -23.60 -7.27
C MET A 375 1.46 -24.24 -7.88
N LYS A 376 0.59 -23.45 -8.49
CA LYS A 376 -0.68 -23.92 -9.07
C LYS A 376 -0.75 -23.78 -10.58
#